data_a3b9b07e65b1daa1a92c8d86a1a03e83
#
_entry.id   a3b9b07e65b1daa1a92c8d86a1a03e83
#
_cell.length_a   1.000
_cell.length_b   1.000
_cell.length_c   1.000
_cell.angle_alpha   90.00
_cell.angle_beta   90.00
_cell.angle_gamma   90.00
#
_symmetry.space_group_name_H-M   'P 1'
#
loop_
_entity.id
_entity.type
_entity.pdbx_description
1 polymer ?
#
loop_
_entity_poly.entity_id
_entity_poly.type
_entity_poly.pdbx_seq_one_letter_code
_entity_poly.pdbx_strand_id
1 'polypeptide(L)'
;MTSQKTILLSFDVEEFDLPCEYGFAISKDEQMLVGMQGTLAMQKILTQMDVPATLFTTASFAETWPTMMQQLATKHEVASHSYYHTDFKNEDLLL
;
A
#
# COMPACT_ATOMS: atom_id res chain seq x y z
N MET A 1 -11.64 -28.20 -24.33
CA MET A 1 -11.16 -26.86 -24.00
C MET A 1 -11.35 -26.61 -22.52
N THR A 2 -10.25 -26.40 -21.82
CA THR A 2 -10.32 -26.07 -20.40
C THR A 2 -10.37 -24.53 -20.25
N SER A 3 -11.38 -24.05 -19.53
CA SER A 3 -11.43 -22.64 -19.18
C SER A 3 -10.44 -22.36 -18.05
N GLN A 4 -9.65 -21.30 -18.20
CA GLN A 4 -8.76 -20.84 -17.15
C GLN A 4 -9.45 -19.77 -16.33
N LYS A 5 -9.34 -19.90 -15.01
CA LYS A 5 -9.82 -18.87 -14.09
C LYS A 5 -8.62 -18.05 -13.67
N THR A 6 -8.75 -16.74 -13.77
CA THR A 6 -7.70 -15.80 -13.37
C THR A 6 -8.15 -15.05 -12.14
N ILE A 7 -7.28 -14.95 -11.15
CA ILE A 7 -7.49 -14.15 -9.95
C ILE A 7 -6.47 -13.01 -9.97
N LEU A 8 -6.97 -11.78 -9.86
CA LEU A 8 -6.12 -10.60 -9.76
C LEU A 8 -6.10 -10.15 -8.31
N LEU A 9 -4.89 -10.04 -7.75
CA LEU A 9 -4.70 -9.60 -6.37
C LEU A 9 -4.26 -8.14 -6.37
N SER A 10 -4.85 -7.35 -5.47
CA SER A 10 -4.41 -6.00 -5.22
C SER A 10 -4.36 -5.72 -3.73
N PHE A 11 -3.45 -4.83 -3.34
CA PHE A 11 -3.27 -4.43 -1.94
C PHE A 11 -3.06 -2.92 -1.89
N ASP A 12 -3.54 -2.31 -0.83
CA ASP A 12 -3.23 -0.92 -0.52
C ASP A 12 -1.94 -0.90 0.30
N VAL A 13 -0.97 -0.13 -0.16
CA VAL A 13 0.33 0.02 0.49
C VAL A 13 0.44 1.48 0.94
N GLU A 14 0.38 1.67 2.26
CA GLU A 14 0.16 3.02 2.79
C GLU A 14 0.63 3.13 4.23
N GLU A 15 0.71 4.38 4.71
CA GLU A 15 0.91 4.67 6.11
C GLU A 15 -0.26 4.13 6.94
N PHE A 16 0.05 3.59 8.13
CA PHE A 16 -0.97 3.01 9.02
C PHE A 16 -1.60 4.11 9.87
N ASP A 17 -2.69 4.68 9.37
CA ASP A 17 -3.38 5.79 10.03
C ASP A 17 -4.75 5.40 10.62
N LEU A 18 -5.09 4.13 10.59
CA LEU A 18 -6.39 3.64 11.05
C LEU A 18 -6.74 4.09 12.48
N PRO A 19 -5.80 4.08 13.46
CA PRO A 19 -6.14 4.56 14.80
C PRO A 19 -6.63 5.99 14.83
N CYS A 20 -6.19 6.83 13.89
CA CYS A 20 -6.63 8.23 13.82
C CYS A 20 -8.12 8.36 13.54
N GLU A 21 -8.71 7.41 12.82
CA GLU A 21 -10.14 7.38 12.51
C GLU A 21 -10.99 7.18 13.77
N TYR A 22 -10.40 6.61 14.81
CA TYR A 22 -11.06 6.32 16.08
C TYR A 22 -10.61 7.26 17.20
N GLY A 23 -9.97 8.38 16.85
CA GLY A 23 -9.57 9.39 17.81
C GLY A 23 -8.28 9.09 18.56
N PHE A 24 -7.52 8.08 18.17
CA PHE A 24 -6.24 7.75 18.77
C PHE A 24 -5.11 8.42 18.01
N ALA A 25 -4.13 8.94 18.75
CA ALA A 25 -2.96 9.54 18.15
C ALA A 25 -1.90 8.47 17.84
N ILE A 26 -1.36 8.54 16.62
CA ILE A 26 -0.22 7.73 16.21
C ILE A 26 0.70 8.63 15.42
N SER A 27 2.00 8.65 15.77
CA SER A 27 2.96 9.52 15.10
C SER A 27 3.12 9.12 13.64
N LYS A 28 3.57 10.07 12.81
CA LYS A 28 3.82 9.82 11.39
C LYS A 28 4.88 8.72 11.22
N ASP A 29 5.93 8.76 12.03
CA ASP A 29 6.99 7.76 11.99
C ASP A 29 6.47 6.36 12.30
N GLU A 30 5.60 6.23 13.31
CA GLU A 30 4.98 4.95 13.62
C GLU A 30 4.06 4.47 12.51
N GLN A 31 3.28 5.38 11.92
CA GLN A 31 2.43 5.02 10.79
C GLN A 31 3.25 4.43 9.65
N MET A 32 4.37 5.07 9.34
CA MET A 32 5.25 4.60 8.26
C MET A 32 5.93 3.29 8.61
N LEU A 33 6.35 3.11 9.86
CA LEU A 33 7.00 1.89 10.29
C LEU A 33 6.04 0.70 10.26
N VAL A 34 4.82 0.86 10.78
CA VAL A 34 3.81 -0.19 10.77
C VAL A 34 3.42 -0.55 9.34
N GLY A 35 3.23 0.44 8.48
CA GLY A 35 2.94 0.20 7.06
C GLY A 35 4.05 -0.58 6.37
N MET A 36 5.30 -0.26 6.66
CA MET A 36 6.45 -0.96 6.12
C MET A 36 6.51 -2.42 6.59
N GLN A 37 6.29 -2.66 7.89
CA GLN A 37 6.30 -4.00 8.44
C GLN A 37 5.21 -4.88 7.82
N GLY A 38 4.01 -4.33 7.65
CA GLY A 38 2.91 -5.04 6.99
C GLY A 38 3.21 -5.35 5.53
N THR A 39 3.81 -4.41 4.82
CA THR A 39 4.20 -4.58 3.42
C THR A 39 5.27 -5.66 3.26
N LEU A 40 6.25 -5.70 4.15
CA LEU A 40 7.28 -6.75 4.12
C LEU A 40 6.67 -8.14 4.40
N ALA A 41 5.72 -8.23 5.31
CA ALA A 41 5.04 -9.50 5.58
C ALA A 41 4.25 -9.97 4.35
N MET A 42 3.55 -9.07 3.70
CA MET A 42 2.83 -9.36 2.46
C MET A 42 3.79 -9.81 1.35
N GLN A 43 4.89 -9.07 1.17
CA GLN A 43 5.90 -9.40 0.17
C GLN A 43 6.45 -10.81 0.35
N LYS A 44 6.71 -11.19 1.60
CA LYS A 44 7.20 -12.54 1.92
C LYS A 44 6.23 -13.61 1.44
N ILE A 45 4.94 -13.43 1.71
CA ILE A 45 3.91 -14.38 1.29
C ILE A 45 3.82 -14.45 -0.22
N LEU A 46 3.77 -13.32 -0.90
CA LEU A 46 3.66 -13.26 -2.36
C LEU A 46 4.88 -13.89 -3.04
N THR A 47 6.06 -13.71 -2.46
CA THR A 47 7.30 -14.31 -2.97
C THR A 47 7.27 -15.83 -2.80
N GLN A 48 6.83 -16.33 -1.64
CA GLN A 48 6.73 -17.76 -1.39
C GLN A 48 5.74 -18.44 -2.32
N MET A 49 4.66 -17.75 -2.66
CA MET A 49 3.63 -18.28 -3.56
C MET A 49 3.93 -18.00 -5.02
N ASP A 50 4.94 -17.19 -5.31
CA ASP A 50 5.30 -16.75 -6.67
C ASP A 50 4.10 -16.13 -7.41
N VAL A 51 3.42 -15.20 -6.72
CA VAL A 51 2.22 -14.54 -7.23
C VAL A 51 2.48 -13.05 -7.37
N PRO A 52 2.24 -12.45 -8.57
CA PRO A 52 2.28 -11.01 -8.72
C PRO A 52 1.01 -10.36 -8.20
N ALA A 53 1.10 -9.09 -7.86
CA ALA A 53 -0.03 -8.30 -7.38
C ALA A 53 0.07 -6.85 -7.87
N THR A 54 -1.04 -6.12 -7.80
CA THR A 54 -1.06 -4.68 -7.99
C THR A 54 -1.04 -4.00 -6.62
N LEU A 55 -0.11 -3.09 -6.41
CA LEU A 55 0.10 -2.40 -5.14
C LEU A 55 -0.30 -0.94 -5.31
N PHE A 56 -1.48 -0.59 -4.81
CA PHE A 56 -1.95 0.78 -4.81
C PHE A 56 -1.28 1.53 -3.65
N THR A 57 -0.30 2.35 -3.98
CA THR A 57 0.64 2.91 -3.02
C THR A 57 0.45 4.41 -2.88
N THR A 58 0.38 4.92 -1.64
CA THR A 58 0.41 6.36 -1.41
C THR A 58 1.79 6.92 -1.73
N ALA A 59 1.84 8.12 -2.30
CA ALA A 59 3.11 8.74 -2.63
C ALA A 59 3.94 9.03 -1.39
N SER A 60 3.31 9.39 -0.27
CA SER A 60 4.03 9.64 0.97
C SER A 60 4.72 8.38 1.49
N PHE A 61 4.09 7.21 1.36
CA PHE A 61 4.72 5.94 1.70
C PHE A 61 5.91 5.64 0.79
N ALA A 62 5.72 5.83 -0.51
CA ALA A 62 6.77 5.57 -1.49
C ALA A 62 7.98 6.50 -1.29
N GLU A 63 7.75 7.75 -0.95
CA GLU A 63 8.82 8.70 -0.66
C GLU A 63 9.60 8.32 0.61
N THR A 64 8.93 7.74 1.59
CA THR A 64 9.56 7.30 2.83
C THR A 64 10.40 6.04 2.63
N TRP A 65 9.95 5.13 1.79
CA TRP A 65 10.59 3.84 1.56
C TRP A 65 10.90 3.58 0.09
N PRO A 66 11.72 4.44 -0.55
CA PRO A 66 11.92 4.34 -2.01
C PRO A 66 12.63 3.05 -2.43
N THR A 67 13.61 2.58 -1.68
CA THR A 67 14.33 1.34 -2.02
C THR A 67 13.42 0.14 -1.98
N MET A 68 12.58 0.05 -0.94
CA MET A 68 11.60 -1.05 -0.84
C MET A 68 10.62 -1.01 -2.02
N MET A 69 10.14 0.18 -2.39
CA MET A 69 9.22 0.31 -3.51
C MET A 69 9.87 -0.06 -4.85
N GLN A 70 11.13 0.28 -5.04
CA GLN A 70 11.87 -0.15 -6.24
C GLN A 70 11.97 -1.67 -6.32
N GLN A 71 12.23 -2.33 -5.21
CA GLN A 71 12.30 -3.79 -5.16
C GLN A 71 10.94 -4.43 -5.44
N LEU A 72 9.87 -3.89 -4.87
CA LEU A 72 8.52 -4.38 -5.11
C LEU A 72 8.13 -4.21 -6.58
N ALA A 73 8.51 -3.12 -7.20
CA ALA A 73 8.18 -2.83 -8.60
C ALA A 73 8.82 -3.79 -9.59
N THR A 74 9.83 -4.56 -9.18
CA THR A 74 10.44 -5.57 -10.06
C THR A 74 9.53 -6.78 -10.31
N LYS A 75 8.59 -7.04 -9.40
CA LYS A 75 7.72 -8.23 -9.47
C LYS A 75 6.24 -7.90 -9.46
N HIS A 76 5.87 -6.69 -9.04
CA HIS A 76 4.50 -6.27 -8.87
C HIS A 76 4.25 -4.98 -9.63
N GLU A 77 3.01 -4.73 -9.98
CA GLU A 77 2.59 -3.45 -10.53
C GLU A 77 2.40 -2.45 -9.37
N VAL A 78 3.03 -1.30 -9.45
CA VAL A 78 2.83 -0.22 -8.48
C VAL A 78 1.93 0.81 -9.12
N ALA A 79 0.81 1.11 -8.45
CA ALA A 79 -0.18 2.06 -8.92
C ALA A 79 -0.42 3.13 -7.84
N SER A 80 -1.11 4.20 -8.21
CA SER A 80 -1.32 5.33 -7.32
C SER A 80 -2.49 5.09 -6.37
N HIS A 81 -2.29 5.49 -5.11
CA HIS A 81 -3.35 5.53 -4.08
C HIS A 81 -3.35 6.92 -3.43
N SER A 82 -3.32 7.98 -4.24
CA SER A 82 -3.19 9.38 -3.84
C SER A 82 -1.84 9.66 -3.16
N TYR A 83 -1.63 10.92 -2.76
CA TYR A 83 -0.40 11.30 -2.06
C TYR A 83 -0.40 10.82 -0.62
N TYR A 84 -1.49 11.11 0.11
CA TYR A 84 -1.72 10.62 1.47
C TYR A 84 -2.94 9.71 1.49
N HIS A 85 -3.01 8.83 2.50
CA HIS A 85 -4.22 8.06 2.80
C HIS A 85 -5.23 9.01 3.45
N THR A 86 -6.02 9.69 2.62
CA THR A 86 -6.90 10.78 3.02
C THR A 86 -8.35 10.40 2.78
N ASP A 87 -9.21 10.74 3.75
CA ASP A 87 -10.65 10.64 3.58
C ASP A 87 -11.16 11.90 2.86
N PHE A 88 -11.64 11.74 1.64
CA PHE A 88 -12.14 12.86 0.83
C PHE A 88 -13.47 13.41 1.31
N LYS A 89 -14.10 12.81 2.29
CA LYS A 89 -15.38 13.24 2.83
C LYS A 89 -15.36 14.70 3.29
N ASN A 90 -14.25 15.12 3.88
CA ASN A 90 -14.06 16.45 4.43
C ASN A 90 -13.09 17.31 3.60
N GLU A 91 -12.70 16.82 2.42
CA GLU A 91 -11.80 17.56 1.54
C GLU A 91 -12.55 18.64 0.79
N ASP A 92 -11.89 19.76 0.61
CA ASP A 92 -12.38 20.85 -0.24
C ASP A 92 -12.02 20.52 -1.69
N LEU A 93 -13.03 20.15 -2.47
CA LEU A 93 -12.85 19.73 -3.85
C LEU A 93 -12.96 20.93 -4.80
N LEU A 94 -12.36 22.05 -4.48
CA LEU A 94 -12.31 23.18 -5.38
C LEU A 94 -11.48 22.83 -6.61
N LEU A 95 -12.15 22.78 -7.72
CA LEU A 95 -11.54 22.52 -9.00
C LEU A 95 -11.12 23.82 -9.68
#